data_aa6c958a62ad776794e881a25826c925
#
_entry.id   aa6c958a62ad776794e881a25826c925
#
_cell.length_a   1.000
_cell.length_b   1.000
_cell.length_c   1.000
_cell.angle_alpha   90.00
_cell.angle_beta   90.00
_cell.angle_gamma   90.00
#
_symmetry.space_group_name_H-M   'P 1'
#
loop_
_entity.id
_entity.type
_entity.pdbx_description
1 polymer ?
#
loop_
_entity_poly.entity_id
_entity_poly.type
_entity_poly.pdbx_seq_one_letter_code
_entity_poly.pdbx_strand_id
1 'polypeptide(L)'
;MNSRNKLAEMPIRPLLYTMAVPLMLSLLVQSLYNIVDSIFVARLSETALTAASLVYSIQFLMIAVGVGTAVGLNALLSRKIGEHKPEEACRAATTGLFLMIFTSLIFSMIGIFLSDTIATKLAADSELQELCKQYLSINLVYCWGIFLQTYAQRLLQAVGDTVLSMLSLIIGAVLNIILDPIMIFGLLGCPAMGVRGAAIATVIGQIAGAIAALLFNRFRNPIIHVRLKNYHFMWQDVADIYRVGLPTIIMQAIGSIMTFVVNRILLDVSATAVAFFGIYYKLQNFLMMPINGLGQAAIPIVGYNYGDKNYQRVQQTWKILLPTGAIIALCGTVIFWCFPGQLLQLFSASSEMLLLGIPALRIISISFVMSAITILCGYFSSGLGNGIINMVGAAIRQLILLVPCLWIFIKISGISHGWYAFWIAEIIACIYSYYMSHKLLKTICK
;
A
#
# COMPACT_ATOMS: atom_id res chain seq x y z
N MET A 1 27.04 -7.31 10.79
CA MET A 1 26.18 -8.49 11.00
C MET A 1 25.76 -9.00 9.64
N ASN A 2 26.05 -10.24 9.31
CA ASN A 2 25.66 -10.82 8.03
C ASN A 2 24.13 -10.90 7.96
N SER A 3 23.50 -10.38 6.90
CA SER A 3 22.03 -10.39 6.70
C SER A 3 21.44 -11.81 6.79
N ARG A 4 22.26 -12.82 6.60
CA ARG A 4 21.91 -14.25 6.63
C ARG A 4 21.41 -14.72 8.01
N ASN A 5 21.90 -14.13 9.10
CA ASN A 5 21.58 -14.55 10.46
C ASN A 5 20.56 -13.66 11.16
N LYS A 6 20.22 -12.49 10.56
CA LYS A 6 19.35 -11.51 11.22
C LYS A 6 17.93 -12.05 11.49
N LEU A 7 17.31 -12.70 10.51
CA LEU A 7 15.97 -13.28 10.64
C LEU A 7 15.95 -14.52 11.55
N ALA A 8 17.07 -15.27 11.60
CA ALA A 8 17.22 -16.48 12.41
C ALA A 8 17.56 -16.16 13.86
N GLU A 9 18.55 -15.31 14.10
CA GLU A 9 19.24 -15.20 15.40
C GLU A 9 18.80 -14.01 16.24
N MET A 10 18.41 -12.89 15.59
CA MET A 10 18.05 -11.67 16.31
C MET A 10 16.75 -11.89 17.13
N PRO A 11 16.67 -11.47 18.40
CA PRO A 11 15.43 -11.55 19.17
C PRO A 11 14.27 -10.86 18.45
N ILE A 12 13.07 -11.44 18.50
CA ILE A 12 11.93 -10.99 17.67
C ILE A 12 11.54 -9.53 17.91
N ARG A 13 11.59 -9.05 19.15
CA ARG A 13 11.20 -7.65 19.46
C ARG A 13 12.12 -6.64 18.76
N PRO A 14 13.46 -6.63 18.95
CA PRO A 14 14.33 -5.72 18.21
C PRO A 14 14.33 -5.99 16.70
N LEU A 15 14.18 -7.25 16.24
CA LEU A 15 14.08 -7.58 14.82
C LEU A 15 12.88 -6.89 14.18
N LEU A 16 11.70 -7.02 14.79
CA LEU A 16 10.47 -6.41 14.29
C LEU A 16 10.60 -4.88 14.17
N TYR A 17 11.13 -4.21 15.20
CA TYR A 17 11.27 -2.75 15.17
C TYR A 17 12.34 -2.28 14.18
N THR A 18 13.50 -2.95 14.12
CA THR A 18 14.54 -2.58 13.15
C THR A 18 14.12 -2.76 11.70
N MET A 19 13.18 -3.67 11.43
CA MET A 19 12.59 -3.84 10.11
C MET A 19 11.38 -2.94 9.86
N ALA A 20 10.55 -2.71 10.88
CA ALA A 20 9.33 -1.93 10.74
C ALA A 20 9.59 -0.43 10.59
N VAL A 21 10.51 0.15 11.39
CA VAL A 21 10.79 1.59 11.37
C VAL A 21 11.19 2.10 9.98
N PRO A 22 12.14 1.45 9.25
CA PRO A 22 12.45 1.86 7.88
C PRO A 22 11.24 1.77 6.93
N LEU A 23 10.40 0.75 7.07
CA LEU A 23 9.20 0.61 6.24
C LEU A 23 8.11 1.66 6.58
N MET A 24 7.95 1.99 7.85
CA MET A 24 7.08 3.10 8.27
C MET A 24 7.56 4.42 7.68
N LEU A 25 8.86 4.71 7.76
CA LEU A 25 9.46 5.90 7.16
C LEU A 25 9.32 5.91 5.64
N SER A 26 9.47 4.74 4.98
CA SER A 26 9.23 4.62 3.53
C SER A 26 7.83 5.06 3.13
N LEU A 27 6.81 4.59 3.86
CA LEU A 27 5.42 4.96 3.59
C LEU A 27 5.15 6.44 3.82
N LEU A 28 5.74 7.02 4.87
CA LEU A 28 5.65 8.46 5.14
C LEU A 28 6.33 9.29 4.04
N VAL A 29 7.54 8.92 3.62
CA VAL A 29 8.25 9.58 2.51
C VAL A 29 7.45 9.46 1.22
N GLN A 30 6.88 8.30 0.95
CA GLN A 30 6.01 8.09 -0.21
C GLN A 30 4.78 9.01 -0.20
N SER A 31 4.15 9.18 0.95
CA SER A 31 3.02 10.10 1.10
C SER A 31 3.44 11.57 0.91
N LEU A 32 4.59 11.94 1.48
CA LEU A 32 5.11 13.30 1.37
C LEU A 32 5.45 13.66 -0.08
N TYR A 33 6.14 12.80 -0.82
CA TYR A 33 6.46 13.11 -2.21
C TYR A 33 5.20 13.21 -3.08
N ASN A 34 4.19 12.36 -2.86
CA ASN A 34 2.90 12.46 -3.57
C ASN A 34 2.19 13.81 -3.31
N ILE A 35 2.28 14.32 -2.07
CA ILE A 35 1.74 15.64 -1.72
C ILE A 35 2.52 16.75 -2.43
N VAL A 36 3.85 16.68 -2.44
CA VAL A 36 4.72 17.68 -3.09
C VAL A 36 4.48 17.70 -4.60
N ASP A 37 4.43 16.54 -5.26
CA ASP A 37 4.08 16.42 -6.68
C ASP A 37 2.72 17.08 -6.99
N SER A 38 1.69 16.76 -6.17
CA SER A 38 0.36 17.39 -6.31
C SER A 38 0.39 18.91 -6.15
N ILE A 39 1.24 19.45 -5.26
CA ILE A 39 1.40 20.90 -5.09
C ILE A 39 2.01 21.54 -6.34
N PHE A 40 3.02 20.92 -6.95
CA PHE A 40 3.62 21.44 -8.18
C PHE A 40 2.64 21.38 -9.35
N VAL A 41 1.89 20.28 -9.50
CA VAL A 41 0.85 20.17 -10.54
C VAL A 41 -0.27 21.19 -10.31
N ALA A 42 -0.70 21.44 -9.06
CA ALA A 42 -1.71 22.45 -8.73
C ALA A 42 -1.30 23.87 -9.10
N ARG A 43 0.02 24.17 -9.09
CA ARG A 43 0.54 25.48 -9.51
C ARG A 43 0.48 25.73 -11.02
N LEU A 44 0.29 24.70 -11.83
CA LEU A 44 0.08 24.85 -13.28
C LEU A 44 -1.32 25.37 -13.58
N SER A 45 -2.34 24.63 -13.17
CA SER A 45 -3.74 24.97 -13.30
C SER A 45 -4.64 24.02 -12.47
N GLU A 46 -5.85 24.43 -12.16
CA GLU A 46 -6.86 23.55 -11.56
C GLU A 46 -7.20 22.38 -12.48
N THR A 47 -7.23 22.62 -13.79
CA THR A 47 -7.48 21.59 -14.81
C THR A 47 -6.37 20.50 -14.78
N ALA A 48 -5.11 20.91 -14.63
CA ALA A 48 -3.98 19.98 -14.52
C ALA A 48 -4.06 19.09 -13.27
N LEU A 49 -4.42 19.68 -12.12
CA LEU A 49 -4.62 18.92 -10.87
C LEU A 49 -5.80 17.95 -10.99
N THR A 50 -6.88 18.38 -11.65
CA THR A 50 -8.04 17.54 -11.92
C THR A 50 -7.67 16.35 -12.80
N ALA A 51 -6.90 16.60 -13.88
CA ALA A 51 -6.41 15.54 -14.76
C ALA A 51 -5.57 14.49 -13.99
N ALA A 52 -4.59 14.95 -13.19
CA ALA A 52 -3.77 14.06 -12.37
C ALA A 52 -4.63 13.24 -11.38
N SER A 53 -5.64 13.84 -10.79
CA SER A 53 -6.55 13.17 -9.84
C SER A 53 -7.41 12.11 -10.52
N LEU A 54 -7.93 12.36 -11.72
CA LEU A 54 -8.71 11.38 -12.48
C LEU A 54 -7.86 10.18 -12.91
N VAL A 55 -6.65 10.45 -13.42
CA VAL A 55 -5.70 9.42 -13.85
C VAL A 55 -5.21 8.58 -12.69
N TYR A 56 -5.14 9.15 -11.48
CA TYR A 56 -4.68 8.44 -10.29
C TYR A 56 -5.44 7.14 -10.03
N SER A 57 -6.73 7.07 -10.36
CA SER A 57 -7.55 5.85 -10.19
C SER A 57 -7.00 4.68 -11.02
N ILE A 58 -6.55 4.95 -12.24
CA ILE A 58 -5.97 3.94 -13.13
C ILE A 58 -4.55 3.57 -12.67
N GLN A 59 -3.75 4.59 -12.28
CA GLN A 59 -2.42 4.34 -11.71
C GLN A 59 -2.52 3.50 -10.43
N PHE A 60 -3.51 3.75 -9.58
CA PHE A 60 -3.70 2.99 -8.35
C PHE A 60 -3.98 1.50 -8.64
N LEU A 61 -4.78 1.19 -9.66
CA LEU A 61 -5.00 -0.19 -10.10
C LEU A 61 -3.68 -0.85 -10.56
N MET A 62 -2.89 -0.15 -11.37
CA MET A 62 -1.57 -0.61 -11.82
C MET A 62 -0.64 -0.88 -10.62
N ILE A 63 -0.56 0.07 -9.69
CA ILE A 63 0.24 -0.06 -8.46
C ILE A 63 -0.26 -1.23 -7.60
N ALA A 64 -1.58 -1.41 -7.47
CA ALA A 64 -2.18 -2.50 -6.72
C ALA A 64 -1.74 -3.88 -7.25
N VAL A 65 -1.70 -4.04 -8.58
CA VAL A 65 -1.23 -5.29 -9.22
C VAL A 65 0.26 -5.51 -8.95
N GLY A 66 1.09 -4.47 -9.12
CA GLY A 66 2.53 -4.55 -8.83
C GLY A 66 2.82 -4.89 -7.37
N VAL A 67 2.21 -4.15 -6.45
CA VAL A 67 2.40 -4.35 -5.00
C VAL A 67 1.88 -5.72 -4.55
N GLY A 68 0.72 -6.16 -5.04
CA GLY A 68 0.17 -7.46 -4.67
C GLY A 68 1.07 -8.61 -5.12
N THR A 69 1.53 -8.60 -6.39
CA THR A 69 2.49 -9.58 -6.89
C THR A 69 3.79 -9.57 -6.08
N ALA A 70 4.28 -8.38 -5.74
CA ALA A 70 5.51 -8.20 -4.96
C ALA A 70 5.37 -8.69 -3.51
N VAL A 71 4.21 -8.50 -2.87
CA VAL A 71 3.93 -9.03 -1.52
C VAL A 71 3.89 -10.54 -1.52
N GLY A 72 3.26 -11.15 -2.53
CA GLY A 72 3.25 -12.60 -2.70
C GLY A 72 4.66 -13.16 -2.90
N LEU A 73 5.47 -12.50 -3.74
CA LEU A 73 6.86 -12.85 -3.95
C LEU A 73 7.67 -12.77 -2.64
N ASN A 74 7.53 -11.69 -1.86
CA ASN A 74 8.22 -11.52 -0.58
C ASN A 74 7.90 -12.67 0.39
N ALA A 75 6.62 -13.04 0.52
CA ALA A 75 6.20 -14.14 1.39
C ALA A 75 6.82 -15.49 0.94
N LEU A 76 6.83 -15.78 -0.36
CA LEU A 76 7.43 -16.99 -0.92
C LEU A 76 8.94 -17.03 -0.70
N LEU A 77 9.64 -15.94 -1.04
CA LEU A 77 11.10 -15.85 -0.90
C LEU A 77 11.53 -16.05 0.54
N SER A 78 10.90 -15.35 1.48
CA SER A 78 11.24 -15.46 2.90
C SER A 78 11.04 -16.87 3.41
N ARG A 79 9.96 -17.56 2.99
CA ARG A 79 9.71 -18.96 3.32
C ARG A 79 10.79 -19.88 2.74
N LYS A 80 11.16 -19.73 1.46
CA LYS A 80 12.19 -20.56 0.81
C LYS A 80 13.57 -20.37 1.44
N ILE A 81 13.89 -19.15 1.85
CA ILE A 81 15.14 -18.87 2.59
C ILE A 81 15.10 -19.57 3.95
N GLY A 82 13.97 -19.53 4.65
CA GLY A 82 13.80 -20.23 5.93
C GLY A 82 13.84 -21.76 5.79
N GLU A 83 13.35 -22.32 4.69
CA GLU A 83 13.46 -23.74 4.34
C GLU A 83 14.91 -24.15 4.01
N HIS A 84 15.87 -23.23 4.06
CA HIS A 84 17.28 -23.43 3.65
C HIS A 84 17.45 -23.90 2.20
N LYS A 85 16.55 -23.42 1.31
CA LYS A 85 16.53 -23.74 -0.12
C LYS A 85 16.86 -22.52 -0.99
N PRO A 86 18.12 -22.04 -0.97
CA PRO A 86 18.49 -20.80 -1.69
C PRO A 86 18.29 -20.91 -3.20
N GLU A 87 18.44 -22.10 -3.79
CA GLU A 87 18.22 -22.29 -5.23
C GLU A 87 16.75 -22.13 -5.62
N GLU A 88 15.81 -22.66 -4.81
CA GLU A 88 14.37 -22.46 -5.02
C GLU A 88 14.02 -20.98 -4.81
N ALA A 89 14.62 -20.29 -3.84
CA ALA A 89 14.45 -18.85 -3.65
C ALA A 89 14.95 -18.05 -4.87
N CYS A 90 16.12 -18.37 -5.41
CA CYS A 90 16.63 -17.73 -6.64
C CYS A 90 15.74 -18.00 -7.86
N ARG A 91 15.20 -19.21 -7.99
CA ARG A 91 14.22 -19.55 -9.04
C ARG A 91 12.94 -18.73 -8.89
N ALA A 92 12.37 -18.69 -7.68
CA ALA A 92 11.17 -17.89 -7.38
C ALA A 92 11.39 -16.40 -7.62
N ALA A 93 12.58 -15.87 -7.29
CA ALA A 93 12.95 -14.48 -7.60
C ALA A 93 12.99 -14.24 -9.10
N THR A 94 13.54 -15.17 -9.89
CA THR A 94 13.57 -15.08 -11.36
C THR A 94 12.14 -15.16 -11.94
N THR A 95 11.30 -16.08 -11.44
CA THR A 95 9.87 -16.15 -11.80
C THR A 95 9.16 -14.83 -11.50
N GLY A 96 9.39 -14.25 -10.30
CA GLY A 96 8.84 -12.95 -9.92
C GLY A 96 9.26 -11.82 -10.86
N LEU A 97 10.52 -11.81 -11.32
CA LEU A 97 10.99 -10.83 -12.31
C LEU A 97 10.21 -10.96 -13.63
N PHE A 98 10.05 -12.19 -14.14
CA PHE A 98 9.26 -12.40 -15.36
C PHE A 98 7.81 -11.98 -15.21
N LEU A 99 7.18 -12.27 -14.07
CA LEU A 99 5.81 -11.82 -13.79
C LEU A 99 5.71 -10.29 -13.78
N MET A 100 6.67 -9.59 -13.16
CA MET A 100 6.70 -8.12 -13.14
C MET A 100 6.91 -7.52 -14.53
N ILE A 101 7.84 -8.08 -15.30
CA ILE A 101 8.06 -7.65 -16.71
C ILE A 101 6.81 -7.91 -17.54
N PHE A 102 6.24 -9.10 -17.47
CA PHE A 102 5.04 -9.45 -18.24
C PHE A 102 3.86 -8.52 -17.90
N THR A 103 3.63 -8.28 -16.59
CA THR A 103 2.57 -7.38 -16.14
C THR A 103 2.83 -5.95 -16.59
N SER A 104 4.08 -5.47 -16.49
CA SER A 104 4.43 -4.12 -16.97
C SER A 104 4.22 -3.98 -18.47
N LEU A 105 4.53 -5.01 -19.27
CA LEU A 105 4.25 -5.00 -20.70
C LEU A 105 2.76 -4.90 -21.01
N ILE A 106 1.90 -5.60 -20.26
CA ILE A 106 0.45 -5.47 -20.41
C ILE A 106 0.00 -4.02 -20.16
N PHE A 107 0.43 -3.41 -19.06
CA PHE A 107 0.09 -2.01 -18.77
C PHE A 107 0.71 -1.04 -19.77
N SER A 108 1.93 -1.29 -20.26
CA SER A 108 2.54 -0.48 -21.33
C SER A 108 1.71 -0.57 -22.63
N MET A 109 1.24 -1.74 -22.99
CA MET A 109 0.34 -1.90 -24.17
C MET A 109 -0.99 -1.15 -23.95
N ILE A 110 -1.58 -1.23 -22.76
CA ILE A 110 -2.75 -0.42 -22.40
C ILE A 110 -2.43 1.06 -22.57
N GLY A 111 -1.26 1.52 -22.09
CA GLY A 111 -0.81 2.90 -22.24
C GLY A 111 -0.66 3.34 -23.69
N ILE A 112 -0.15 2.48 -24.56
CA ILE A 112 0.05 2.79 -25.98
C ILE A 112 -1.29 2.82 -26.74
N PHE A 113 -2.14 1.81 -26.57
CA PHE A 113 -3.31 1.61 -27.41
C PHE A 113 -4.62 2.17 -26.83
N LEU A 114 -4.73 2.29 -25.49
CA LEU A 114 -6.00 2.60 -24.84
C LEU A 114 -5.98 3.93 -24.06
N SER A 115 -4.84 4.62 -23.94
CA SER A 115 -4.76 5.87 -23.16
C SER A 115 -5.71 6.94 -23.67
N ASP A 116 -5.88 7.06 -24.97
CA ASP A 116 -6.83 7.98 -25.60
C ASP A 116 -8.29 7.64 -25.25
N THR A 117 -8.66 6.38 -25.45
CA THR A 117 -10.02 5.89 -25.13
C THR A 117 -10.33 6.00 -23.63
N ILE A 118 -9.35 5.78 -22.78
CA ILE A 118 -9.52 5.93 -21.34
C ILE A 118 -9.69 7.41 -20.99
N ALA A 119 -8.86 8.29 -21.54
CA ALA A 119 -8.91 9.73 -21.27
C ALA A 119 -10.26 10.33 -21.71
N THR A 120 -10.79 9.95 -22.87
CA THR A 120 -12.10 10.41 -23.35
C THR A 120 -13.26 9.93 -22.48
N LYS A 121 -13.13 8.80 -21.78
CA LYS A 121 -14.14 8.32 -20.83
C LYS A 121 -14.00 8.93 -19.43
N LEU A 122 -12.81 9.38 -19.07
CA LEU A 122 -12.55 9.99 -17.76
C LEU A 122 -12.97 11.45 -17.68
N ALA A 123 -12.90 12.18 -18.79
CA ALA A 123 -13.18 13.61 -18.84
C ALA A 123 -14.18 13.96 -19.96
N ALA A 124 -15.04 14.96 -19.70
CA ALA A 124 -16.01 15.44 -20.67
C ALA A 124 -15.44 16.56 -21.56
N ASP A 125 -14.51 17.36 -21.03
CA ASP A 125 -13.90 18.49 -21.72
C ASP A 125 -12.63 18.07 -22.48
N SER A 126 -12.43 18.63 -23.69
CA SER A 126 -11.33 18.25 -24.58
C SER A 126 -9.95 18.62 -24.04
N GLU A 127 -9.81 19.74 -23.33
CA GLU A 127 -8.56 20.15 -22.70
C GLU A 127 -8.18 19.16 -21.57
N LEU A 128 -9.16 18.82 -20.73
CA LEU A 128 -8.96 17.87 -19.65
C LEU A 128 -8.66 16.46 -20.18
N GLN A 129 -9.28 16.05 -21.30
CA GLN A 129 -8.99 14.79 -21.97
C GLN A 129 -7.53 14.72 -22.42
N GLU A 130 -7.03 15.78 -23.07
CA GLU A 130 -5.64 15.83 -23.56
C GLU A 130 -4.64 15.78 -22.39
N LEU A 131 -4.89 16.49 -21.29
CA LEU A 131 -4.04 16.44 -20.09
C LEU A 131 -4.07 15.04 -19.45
N CYS A 132 -5.24 14.42 -19.33
CA CYS A 132 -5.37 13.04 -18.86
C CYS A 132 -4.60 12.07 -19.73
N LYS A 133 -4.72 12.17 -21.07
CA LYS A 133 -4.01 11.33 -22.03
C LYS A 133 -2.50 11.46 -21.87
N GLN A 134 -1.99 12.69 -21.79
CA GLN A 134 -0.56 12.97 -21.66
C GLN A 134 0.02 12.36 -20.37
N TYR A 135 -0.66 12.55 -19.24
CA TYR A 135 -0.22 12.02 -17.94
C TYR A 135 -0.32 10.48 -17.90
N LEU A 136 -1.46 9.94 -18.37
CA LEU A 136 -1.75 8.51 -18.34
C LEU A 136 -0.81 7.72 -19.25
N SER A 137 -0.62 8.17 -20.50
CA SER A 137 0.23 7.48 -21.47
C SER A 137 1.67 7.33 -20.96
N ILE A 138 2.28 8.39 -20.42
CA ILE A 138 3.64 8.35 -19.89
C ILE A 138 3.74 7.38 -18.71
N ASN A 139 2.83 7.49 -17.75
CA ASN A 139 2.85 6.64 -16.56
C ASN A 139 2.60 5.16 -16.87
N LEU A 140 1.72 4.83 -17.83
CA LEU A 140 1.45 3.44 -18.22
C LEU A 140 2.54 2.87 -19.12
N VAL A 141 3.02 3.62 -20.11
CA VAL A 141 4.06 3.14 -21.05
C VAL A 141 5.37 2.85 -20.31
N TYR A 142 5.75 3.70 -19.38
CA TYR A 142 7.00 3.56 -18.61
C TYR A 142 6.79 2.95 -17.21
N CYS A 143 5.68 2.26 -16.96
CA CYS A 143 5.36 1.65 -15.67
C CYS A 143 6.38 0.58 -15.23
N TRP A 144 7.20 0.04 -16.14
CA TRP A 144 8.26 -0.90 -15.79
C TRP A 144 9.22 -0.36 -14.70
N GLY A 145 9.38 0.96 -14.59
CA GLY A 145 10.16 1.59 -13.52
C GLY A 145 9.62 1.23 -12.14
N ILE A 146 8.33 1.45 -11.88
CA ILE A 146 7.71 1.15 -10.59
C ILE A 146 7.61 -0.37 -10.33
N PHE A 147 7.36 -1.19 -11.36
CA PHE A 147 7.33 -2.65 -11.21
C PHE A 147 8.69 -3.21 -10.79
N LEU A 148 9.78 -2.77 -11.46
CA LEU A 148 11.14 -3.18 -11.11
C LEU A 148 11.58 -2.63 -9.75
N GLN A 149 11.22 -1.39 -9.41
CA GLN A 149 11.50 -0.81 -8.10
C GLN A 149 10.86 -1.64 -6.99
N THR A 150 9.55 -1.89 -7.12
CA THR A 150 8.79 -2.66 -6.13
C THR A 150 9.33 -4.09 -6.03
N TYR A 151 9.64 -4.74 -7.14
CA TYR A 151 10.28 -6.05 -7.17
C TYR A 151 11.60 -6.07 -6.39
N ALA A 152 12.53 -5.19 -6.74
CA ALA A 152 13.85 -5.16 -6.15
C ALA A 152 13.83 -4.82 -4.65
N GLN A 153 12.91 -3.96 -4.22
CA GLN A 153 12.66 -3.67 -2.81
C GLN A 153 12.20 -4.90 -2.04
N ARG A 154 11.33 -5.74 -2.63
CA ARG A 154 10.87 -6.98 -1.95
C ARG A 154 11.95 -8.03 -1.83
N LEU A 155 12.91 -8.10 -2.77
CA LEU A 155 14.09 -8.97 -2.61
C LEU A 155 14.92 -8.58 -1.39
N LEU A 156 15.14 -7.27 -1.17
CA LEU A 156 15.85 -6.75 0.02
C LEU A 156 15.07 -7.06 1.31
N GLN A 157 13.76 -6.83 1.29
CA GLN A 157 12.91 -7.08 2.45
C GLN A 157 12.87 -8.56 2.83
N ALA A 158 12.87 -9.46 1.85
CA ALA A 158 12.82 -10.91 2.07
C ALA A 158 14.06 -11.44 2.81
N VAL A 159 15.21 -10.78 2.70
CA VAL A 159 16.42 -11.09 3.46
C VAL A 159 16.58 -10.25 4.74
N GLY A 160 15.56 -9.44 5.08
CA GLY A 160 15.55 -8.62 6.28
C GLY A 160 16.23 -7.24 6.14
N ASP A 161 16.63 -6.84 4.93
CA ASP A 161 17.30 -5.56 4.69
C ASP A 161 16.31 -4.45 4.27
N THR A 162 15.50 -4.04 5.22
CA THR A 162 14.49 -2.99 5.01
C THR A 162 15.07 -1.59 4.93
N VAL A 163 16.28 -1.37 5.47
CA VAL A 163 16.96 -0.07 5.38
C VAL A 163 17.37 0.24 3.95
N LEU A 164 17.98 -0.72 3.24
CA LEU A 164 18.34 -0.52 1.84
C LEU A 164 17.10 -0.39 0.95
N SER A 165 16.02 -1.11 1.27
CA SER A 165 14.73 -0.93 0.61
C SER A 165 14.20 0.51 0.79
N MET A 166 14.26 1.06 2.01
CA MET A 166 13.90 2.45 2.30
C MET A 166 14.79 3.45 1.54
N LEU A 167 16.10 3.26 1.57
CA LEU A 167 17.03 4.16 0.88
C LEU A 167 16.77 4.22 -0.62
N SER A 168 16.47 3.09 -1.26
CA SER A 168 16.13 3.07 -2.68
C SER A 168 14.86 3.88 -3.00
N LEU A 169 13.87 3.85 -2.11
CA LEU A 169 12.66 4.67 -2.25
C LEU A 169 12.97 6.16 -2.06
N ILE A 170 13.77 6.50 -1.04
CA ILE A 170 14.19 7.89 -0.78
C ILE A 170 14.95 8.47 -1.97
N ILE A 171 15.87 7.71 -2.57
CA ILE A 171 16.62 8.15 -3.77
C ILE A 171 15.64 8.52 -4.90
N GLY A 172 14.66 7.65 -5.17
CA GLY A 172 13.63 7.91 -6.18
C GLY A 172 12.78 9.14 -5.85
N ALA A 173 12.31 9.25 -4.60
CA ALA A 173 11.47 10.35 -4.14
C ALA A 173 12.20 11.71 -4.18
N VAL A 174 13.45 11.76 -3.71
CA VAL A 174 14.26 13.00 -3.75
C VAL A 174 14.51 13.43 -5.18
N LEU A 175 14.86 12.50 -6.07
CA LEU A 175 15.07 12.80 -7.48
C LEU A 175 13.79 13.33 -8.14
N ASN A 176 12.64 12.71 -7.86
CA ASN A 176 11.34 13.19 -8.34
C ASN A 176 11.06 14.64 -7.86
N ILE A 177 11.18 14.92 -6.56
CA ILE A 177 10.95 16.26 -5.99
C ILE A 177 11.87 17.33 -6.64
N ILE A 178 13.10 16.95 -6.99
CA ILE A 178 14.04 17.86 -7.67
C ILE A 178 13.64 18.06 -9.14
N LEU A 179 13.25 17.00 -9.83
CA LEU A 179 12.93 17.04 -11.26
C LEU A 179 11.57 17.67 -11.54
N ASP A 180 10.60 17.56 -10.64
CA ASP A 180 9.25 18.11 -10.81
C ASP A 180 9.29 19.62 -11.19
N PRO A 181 9.86 20.53 -10.38
CA PRO A 181 9.88 21.93 -10.76
C PRO A 181 10.72 22.21 -12.01
N ILE A 182 11.78 21.43 -12.27
CA ILE A 182 12.63 21.59 -13.45
C ILE A 182 11.85 21.26 -14.72
N MET A 183 11.14 20.14 -14.74
CA MET A 183 10.47 19.66 -15.94
C MET A 183 9.07 20.27 -16.12
N ILE A 184 8.38 20.57 -15.01
CA ILE A 184 7.06 21.21 -15.04
C ILE A 184 7.16 22.64 -15.55
N PHE A 185 8.06 23.44 -14.96
CA PHE A 185 8.15 24.88 -15.20
C PHE A 185 9.26 25.29 -16.17
N GLY A 186 10.11 24.34 -16.61
CA GLY A 186 11.17 24.62 -17.55
C GLY A 186 12.37 25.33 -16.94
N LEU A 187 12.77 24.92 -15.73
CA LEU A 187 13.95 25.50 -15.07
C LEU A 187 15.26 24.89 -15.61
N LEU A 188 16.37 25.57 -15.36
CA LEU A 188 17.74 25.12 -15.71
C LEU A 188 17.94 24.80 -17.20
N GLY A 189 17.20 25.47 -18.09
CA GLY A 189 17.29 25.25 -19.54
C GLY A 189 16.48 24.11 -20.10
N CYS A 190 15.72 23.40 -19.27
CA CYS A 190 14.74 22.43 -19.76
C CYS A 190 13.52 23.15 -20.35
N PRO A 191 12.85 22.58 -21.39
CA PRO A 191 11.58 23.12 -21.85
C PRO A 191 10.50 22.92 -20.78
N ALA A 192 9.58 23.87 -20.64
CA ALA A 192 8.41 23.73 -19.78
C ALA A 192 7.46 22.68 -20.35
N MET A 193 7.31 21.53 -19.67
CA MET A 193 6.52 20.40 -20.14
C MET A 193 5.16 20.28 -19.44
N GLY A 194 4.87 21.12 -18.44
CA GLY A 194 3.61 21.06 -17.70
C GLY A 194 3.35 19.67 -17.10
N VAL A 195 2.13 19.15 -17.31
CA VAL A 195 1.69 17.84 -16.80
C VAL A 195 2.54 16.68 -17.31
N ARG A 196 3.03 16.75 -18.55
CA ARG A 196 4.00 15.76 -19.08
C ARG A 196 5.28 15.73 -18.26
N GLY A 197 5.77 16.91 -17.84
CA GLY A 197 6.96 17.05 -17.00
C GLY A 197 6.82 16.32 -15.66
N ALA A 198 5.68 16.48 -14.99
CA ALA A 198 5.37 15.76 -13.75
C ALA A 198 5.39 14.23 -13.95
N ALA A 199 4.71 13.73 -15.00
CA ALA A 199 4.71 12.31 -15.32
C ALA A 199 6.11 11.75 -15.59
N ILE A 200 6.94 12.48 -16.37
CA ILE A 200 8.32 12.07 -16.69
C ILE A 200 9.19 12.08 -15.43
N ALA A 201 9.09 13.12 -14.60
CA ALA A 201 9.85 13.23 -13.34
C ALA A 201 9.52 12.06 -12.41
N THR A 202 8.24 11.69 -12.30
CA THR A 202 7.78 10.52 -11.52
C THR A 202 8.40 9.22 -12.06
N VAL A 203 8.37 9.01 -13.37
CA VAL A 203 8.94 7.81 -14.01
C VAL A 203 10.46 7.76 -13.80
N ILE A 204 11.18 8.86 -13.98
CA ILE A 204 12.63 8.92 -13.74
C ILE A 204 12.95 8.62 -12.28
N GLY A 205 12.20 9.17 -11.33
CA GLY A 205 12.33 8.84 -9.91
C GLY A 205 12.16 7.35 -9.62
N GLN A 206 11.13 6.73 -10.19
CA GLN A 206 10.88 5.29 -10.05
C GLN A 206 12.00 4.45 -10.67
N ILE A 207 12.51 4.81 -11.84
CA ILE A 207 13.64 4.14 -12.50
C ILE A 207 14.91 4.27 -11.65
N ALA A 208 15.22 5.45 -11.13
CA ALA A 208 16.37 5.67 -10.26
C ALA A 208 16.27 4.84 -8.98
N GLY A 209 15.08 4.80 -8.35
CA GLY A 209 14.80 3.94 -7.22
C GLY A 209 14.95 2.44 -7.55
N ALA A 210 14.51 2.02 -8.74
CA ALA A 210 14.69 0.66 -9.24
C ALA A 210 16.17 0.30 -9.42
N ILE A 211 16.93 1.17 -10.07
CA ILE A 211 18.39 0.99 -10.26
C ILE A 211 19.07 0.90 -8.90
N ALA A 212 18.79 1.82 -7.98
CA ALA A 212 19.37 1.79 -6.64
C ALA A 212 19.04 0.48 -5.90
N ALA A 213 17.78 0.04 -5.92
CA ALA A 213 17.37 -1.22 -5.30
C ALA A 213 18.05 -2.44 -5.92
N LEU A 214 18.18 -2.48 -7.26
CA LEU A 214 18.88 -3.56 -7.97
C LEU A 214 20.39 -3.58 -7.65
N LEU A 215 21.02 -2.41 -7.58
CA LEU A 215 22.42 -2.30 -7.17
C LEU A 215 22.62 -2.76 -5.72
N PHE A 216 21.73 -2.34 -4.80
CA PHE A 216 21.78 -2.83 -3.42
C PHE A 216 21.62 -4.36 -3.35
N ASN A 217 20.70 -4.94 -4.12
CA ASN A 217 20.56 -6.39 -4.22
C ASN A 217 21.85 -7.04 -4.76
N ARG A 218 22.45 -6.47 -5.79
CA ARG A 218 23.67 -7.02 -6.41
C ARG A 218 24.85 -7.06 -5.44
N PHE A 219 25.01 -5.98 -4.62
CA PHE A 219 26.19 -5.84 -3.77
C PHE A 219 25.99 -6.30 -2.31
N ARG A 220 24.76 -6.29 -1.83
CA ARG A 220 24.45 -6.54 -0.41
C ARG A 220 23.56 -7.75 -0.15
N ASN A 221 22.91 -8.31 -1.16
CA ASN A 221 22.10 -9.51 -0.99
C ASN A 221 22.92 -10.77 -1.37
N PRO A 222 23.43 -11.53 -0.39
CA PRO A 222 24.27 -12.69 -0.67
C PRO A 222 23.46 -13.96 -1.00
N ILE A 223 22.13 -13.93 -0.81
CA ILE A 223 21.28 -15.14 -0.87
C ILE A 223 20.51 -15.20 -2.18
N ILE A 224 19.85 -14.09 -2.55
CA ILE A 224 18.94 -14.06 -3.70
C ILE A 224 19.66 -13.47 -4.90
N HIS A 225 19.86 -14.29 -5.91
CA HIS A 225 20.41 -13.88 -7.19
C HIS A 225 19.46 -14.26 -8.32
N VAL A 226 19.17 -13.29 -9.21
CA VAL A 226 18.45 -13.59 -10.44
C VAL A 226 19.36 -14.42 -11.34
N ARG A 227 18.97 -15.64 -11.67
CA ARG A 227 19.71 -16.56 -12.52
C ARG A 227 18.91 -16.83 -13.77
N LEU A 228 19.31 -16.24 -14.90
CA LEU A 228 18.68 -16.50 -16.20
C LEU A 228 19.23 -17.78 -16.84
N LYS A 229 20.51 -18.10 -16.58
CA LYS A 229 21.15 -19.33 -17.07
C LYS A 229 20.64 -20.51 -16.26
N ASN A 230 20.16 -21.55 -16.96
CA ASN A 230 19.57 -22.76 -16.37
C ASN A 230 18.28 -22.48 -15.56
N TYR A 231 17.52 -21.45 -15.92
CA TYR A 231 16.21 -21.20 -15.33
C TYR A 231 15.19 -22.22 -15.83
N HIS A 232 14.51 -22.88 -14.91
CA HIS A 232 13.39 -23.76 -15.19
C HIS A 232 12.13 -23.14 -14.64
N PHE A 233 11.20 -22.78 -15.52
CA PHE A 233 9.90 -22.25 -15.13
C PHE A 233 9.07 -23.30 -14.40
N MET A 234 8.48 -22.94 -13.26
CA MET A 234 7.57 -23.79 -12.50
C MET A 234 6.27 -23.04 -12.19
N TRP A 235 5.16 -23.58 -12.65
CA TRP A 235 3.83 -23.03 -12.35
C TRP A 235 3.54 -22.95 -10.86
N GLN A 236 4.17 -23.79 -10.05
CA GLN A 236 4.02 -23.78 -8.61
C GLN A 236 4.54 -22.48 -7.98
N ASP A 237 5.64 -21.92 -8.47
CA ASP A 237 6.16 -20.63 -8.00
C ASP A 237 5.16 -19.51 -8.31
N VAL A 238 4.53 -19.53 -9.48
CA VAL A 238 3.48 -18.57 -9.85
C VAL A 238 2.26 -18.72 -8.94
N ALA A 239 1.80 -19.96 -8.73
CA ALA A 239 0.66 -20.23 -7.87
C ALA A 239 0.92 -19.81 -6.41
N ASP A 240 2.11 -20.07 -5.88
CA ASP A 240 2.51 -19.67 -4.53
C ASP A 240 2.60 -18.14 -4.40
N ILE A 241 3.11 -17.44 -5.42
CA ILE A 241 3.14 -15.96 -5.43
C ILE A 241 1.70 -15.41 -5.43
N TYR A 242 0.83 -15.89 -6.31
CA TYR A 242 -0.53 -15.36 -6.42
C TYR A 242 -1.48 -15.85 -5.33
N ARG A 243 -1.14 -16.90 -4.58
CA ARG A 243 -1.87 -17.31 -3.36
C ARG A 243 -1.94 -16.20 -2.30
N VAL A 244 -0.94 -15.34 -2.25
CA VAL A 244 -0.91 -14.15 -1.40
C VAL A 244 -1.11 -12.89 -2.22
N GLY A 245 -0.54 -12.83 -3.42
CA GLY A 245 -0.55 -11.67 -4.29
C GLY A 245 -1.95 -11.30 -4.79
N LEU A 246 -2.70 -12.24 -5.32
CA LEU A 246 -4.06 -11.99 -5.84
C LEU A 246 -5.03 -11.50 -4.76
N PRO A 247 -5.11 -12.12 -3.56
CA PRO A 247 -5.87 -11.56 -2.45
C PRO A 247 -5.47 -10.13 -2.08
N THR A 248 -4.18 -9.81 -2.15
CA THR A 248 -3.69 -8.45 -1.86
C THR A 248 -4.13 -7.44 -2.92
N ILE A 249 -4.12 -7.83 -4.20
CA ILE A 249 -4.64 -7.00 -5.32
C ILE A 249 -6.13 -6.70 -5.10
N ILE A 250 -6.91 -7.74 -4.84
CA ILE A 250 -8.37 -7.62 -4.62
C ILE A 250 -8.64 -6.73 -3.40
N MET A 251 -7.89 -6.90 -2.31
CA MET A 251 -8.03 -6.08 -1.10
C MET A 251 -7.86 -4.59 -1.40
N GLN A 252 -6.90 -4.21 -2.24
CA GLN A 252 -6.70 -2.81 -2.62
C GLN A 252 -7.85 -2.29 -3.49
N ALA A 253 -8.35 -3.09 -4.43
CA ALA A 253 -9.51 -2.75 -5.24
C ALA A 253 -10.78 -2.55 -4.38
N ILE A 254 -10.98 -3.38 -3.34
CA ILE A 254 -12.07 -3.25 -2.38
C ILE A 254 -12.08 -1.87 -1.73
N GLY A 255 -10.91 -1.34 -1.33
CA GLY A 255 -10.79 -0.01 -0.74
C GLY A 255 -11.28 1.12 -1.66
N SER A 256 -10.96 1.04 -2.95
CA SER A 256 -11.43 2.02 -3.96
C SER A 256 -12.93 1.94 -4.18
N ILE A 257 -13.48 0.73 -4.29
CA ILE A 257 -14.93 0.51 -4.45
C ILE A 257 -15.67 1.05 -3.22
N MET A 258 -15.18 0.76 -2.02
CA MET A 258 -15.76 1.25 -0.78
C MET A 258 -15.83 2.77 -0.77
N THR A 259 -14.74 3.45 -1.08
CA THR A 259 -14.68 4.92 -1.10
C THR A 259 -15.70 5.50 -2.08
N PHE A 260 -15.82 4.92 -3.28
CA PHE A 260 -16.79 5.33 -4.28
C PHE A 260 -18.24 5.18 -3.77
N VAL A 261 -18.58 4.01 -3.23
CA VAL A 261 -19.95 3.72 -2.77
C VAL A 261 -20.32 4.57 -1.54
N VAL A 262 -19.40 4.72 -0.58
CA VAL A 262 -19.62 5.56 0.60
C VAL A 262 -19.83 7.01 0.21
N ASN A 263 -19.01 7.55 -0.71
CA ASN A 263 -19.21 8.91 -1.21
C ASN A 263 -20.57 9.07 -1.88
N ARG A 264 -21.05 8.06 -2.61
CA ARG A 264 -22.38 8.11 -3.24
C ARG A 264 -23.50 8.15 -2.19
N ILE A 265 -23.41 7.33 -1.14
CA ILE A 265 -24.38 7.33 -0.03
C ILE A 265 -24.38 8.68 0.71
N LEU A 266 -23.20 9.25 0.96
CA LEU A 266 -23.08 10.53 1.68
C LEU A 266 -23.52 11.71 0.84
N LEU A 267 -23.38 11.65 -0.48
CA LEU A 267 -23.85 12.70 -1.40
C LEU A 267 -25.37 12.89 -1.33
N ASP A 268 -26.11 11.81 -1.11
CA ASP A 268 -27.57 11.86 -0.92
C ASP A 268 -27.95 12.57 0.41
N VAL A 269 -26.99 12.78 1.32
CA VAL A 269 -27.21 13.51 2.59
C VAL A 269 -26.78 14.98 2.45
N SER A 270 -25.49 15.22 2.18
CA SER A 270 -24.97 16.58 1.93
C SER A 270 -23.56 16.54 1.31
N ALA A 271 -23.21 17.60 0.57
CA ALA A 271 -21.85 17.80 0.04
C ALA A 271 -20.82 17.92 1.19
N THR A 272 -21.19 18.54 2.32
CA THR A 272 -20.37 18.66 3.52
C THR A 272 -19.99 17.29 4.10
N ALA A 273 -20.92 16.32 4.07
CA ALA A 273 -20.65 14.96 4.55
C ALA A 273 -19.62 14.24 3.67
N VAL A 274 -19.69 14.41 2.35
CA VAL A 274 -18.69 13.86 1.41
C VAL A 274 -17.33 14.49 1.64
N ALA A 275 -17.26 15.82 1.77
CA ALA A 275 -16.02 16.54 2.03
C ALA A 275 -15.40 16.11 3.37
N PHE A 276 -16.20 15.97 4.43
CA PHE A 276 -15.76 15.44 5.72
C PHE A 276 -15.19 14.02 5.59
N PHE A 277 -15.88 13.12 4.88
CA PHE A 277 -15.39 11.75 4.70
C PHE A 277 -14.06 11.72 3.95
N GLY A 278 -13.86 12.59 2.96
CA GLY A 278 -12.59 12.73 2.25
C GLY A 278 -11.44 13.17 3.18
N ILE A 279 -11.68 14.12 4.09
CA ILE A 279 -10.70 14.55 5.10
C ILE A 279 -10.42 13.41 6.10
N TYR A 280 -11.46 12.80 6.63
CA TYR A 280 -11.34 11.65 7.54
C TYR A 280 -10.50 10.54 6.91
N TYR A 281 -10.76 10.17 5.66
CA TYR A 281 -10.05 9.10 4.96
C TYR A 281 -8.55 9.40 4.80
N LYS A 282 -8.20 10.66 4.51
CA LYS A 282 -6.80 11.11 4.45
C LYS A 282 -6.12 11.02 5.82
N LEU A 283 -6.78 11.49 6.87
CA LEU A 283 -6.27 11.43 8.24
C LEU A 283 -6.11 9.97 8.72
N GLN A 284 -7.09 9.12 8.45
CA GLN A 284 -7.03 7.69 8.78
C GLN A 284 -5.89 7.00 8.06
N ASN A 285 -5.72 7.23 6.74
CA ASN A 285 -4.63 6.63 5.98
C ASN A 285 -3.27 7.01 6.55
N PHE A 286 -3.07 8.28 6.92
CA PHE A 286 -1.82 8.74 7.55
C PHE A 286 -1.56 8.01 8.87
N LEU A 287 -2.58 7.87 9.71
CA LEU A 287 -2.49 7.13 10.98
C LEU A 287 -2.19 5.65 10.77
N MET A 288 -2.73 5.03 9.73
CA MET A 288 -2.55 3.61 9.45
C MET A 288 -1.20 3.27 8.77
N MET A 289 -0.43 4.26 8.29
CA MET A 289 0.90 4.02 7.68
C MET A 289 1.87 3.30 8.62
N PRO A 290 2.06 3.70 9.89
CA PRO A 290 2.91 2.95 10.80
C PRO A 290 2.45 1.49 10.99
N ILE A 291 1.14 1.26 11.06
CA ILE A 291 0.56 -0.09 11.21
C ILE A 291 0.83 -0.93 9.96
N ASN A 292 0.69 -0.34 8.77
CA ASN A 292 1.03 -1.01 7.51
C ASN A 292 2.53 -1.31 7.41
N GLY A 293 3.40 -0.39 7.84
CA GLY A 293 4.85 -0.61 7.89
C GLY A 293 5.24 -1.75 8.84
N LEU A 294 4.61 -1.79 10.02
CA LEU A 294 4.76 -2.86 10.99
C LEU A 294 4.30 -4.22 10.41
N GLY A 295 3.15 -4.24 9.73
CA GLY A 295 2.61 -5.42 9.08
C GLY A 295 3.50 -5.92 7.93
N GLN A 296 4.01 -5.03 7.09
CA GLN A 296 4.93 -5.40 6.01
C GLN A 296 6.23 -6.01 6.55
N ALA A 297 6.75 -5.52 7.69
CA ALA A 297 7.92 -6.12 8.35
C ALA A 297 7.63 -7.53 8.89
N ALA A 298 6.39 -7.79 9.32
CA ALA A 298 6.02 -9.09 9.83
C ALA A 298 6.03 -10.20 8.75
N ILE A 299 5.75 -9.87 7.47
CA ILE A 299 5.72 -10.87 6.38
C ILE A 299 7.02 -11.67 6.30
N PRO A 300 8.21 -11.06 6.10
CA PRO A 300 9.46 -11.81 5.99
C PRO A 300 9.87 -12.48 7.31
N ILE A 301 9.58 -11.87 8.46
CA ILE A 301 9.87 -12.48 9.77
C ILE A 301 9.07 -13.77 9.96
N VAL A 302 7.78 -13.72 9.70
CA VAL A 302 6.87 -14.87 9.82
C VAL A 302 7.20 -15.91 8.75
N GLY A 303 7.36 -15.50 7.49
CA GLY A 303 7.66 -16.40 6.38
C GLY A 303 8.95 -17.19 6.59
N TYR A 304 10.04 -16.50 7.00
CA TYR A 304 11.31 -17.14 7.29
C TYR A 304 11.18 -18.17 8.42
N ASN A 305 10.67 -17.75 9.60
CA ASN A 305 10.60 -18.64 10.76
C ASN A 305 9.59 -19.79 10.56
N TYR A 306 8.59 -19.60 9.73
CA TYR A 306 7.69 -20.67 9.29
C TYR A 306 8.41 -21.68 8.40
N GLY A 307 9.21 -21.22 7.42
CA GLY A 307 10.05 -22.07 6.57
C GLY A 307 11.08 -22.86 7.37
N ASP A 308 11.72 -22.23 8.34
CA ASP A 308 12.69 -22.82 9.27
C ASP A 308 12.06 -23.77 10.33
N LYS A 309 10.73 -23.92 10.29
CA LYS A 309 9.93 -24.67 11.28
C LYS A 309 10.11 -24.18 12.73
N ASN A 310 10.58 -22.96 12.92
CA ASN A 310 10.73 -22.34 14.23
C ASN A 310 9.42 -21.69 14.68
N TYR A 311 8.45 -22.52 14.99
CA TYR A 311 7.08 -22.09 15.35
C TYR A 311 7.06 -21.26 16.63
N GLN A 312 8.03 -21.43 17.51
CA GLN A 312 8.15 -20.62 18.73
C GLN A 312 8.38 -19.14 18.37
N ARG A 313 9.24 -18.85 17.40
CA ARG A 313 9.50 -17.48 16.92
C ARG A 313 8.30 -16.92 16.15
N VAL A 314 7.56 -17.75 15.43
CA VAL A 314 6.29 -17.35 14.79
C VAL A 314 5.27 -16.92 15.86
N GLN A 315 5.11 -17.69 16.95
CA GLN A 315 4.24 -17.32 18.07
C GLN A 315 4.70 -16.06 18.79
N GLN A 316 6.00 -15.89 19.00
CA GLN A 316 6.57 -14.67 19.59
C GLN A 316 6.27 -13.45 18.70
N THR A 317 6.39 -13.59 17.37
CA THR A 317 6.03 -12.51 16.44
C THR A 317 4.57 -12.11 16.60
N TRP A 318 3.64 -13.06 16.66
CA TRP A 318 2.23 -12.82 16.91
C TRP A 318 1.99 -12.05 18.21
N LYS A 319 2.60 -12.50 19.32
CA LYS A 319 2.45 -11.90 20.65
C LYS A 319 3.01 -10.48 20.75
N ILE A 320 3.95 -10.09 19.90
CA ILE A 320 4.55 -8.76 19.90
C ILE A 320 3.84 -7.85 18.87
N LEU A 321 3.52 -8.39 17.71
CA LEU A 321 2.95 -7.66 16.58
C LEU A 321 1.61 -6.99 16.94
N LEU A 322 0.66 -7.77 17.45
CA LEU A 322 -0.70 -7.27 17.71
C LEU A 322 -0.75 -6.20 18.82
N PRO A 323 -0.12 -6.38 19.99
CA PRO A 323 -0.11 -5.33 21.02
C PRO A 323 0.60 -4.06 20.55
N THR A 324 1.70 -4.19 19.80
CA THR A 324 2.40 -3.02 19.25
C THR A 324 1.50 -2.22 18.33
N GLY A 325 0.80 -2.88 17.40
CA GLY A 325 -0.15 -2.19 16.53
C GLY A 325 -1.34 -1.60 17.26
N ALA A 326 -1.86 -2.31 18.27
CA ALA A 326 -2.94 -1.81 19.12
C ALA A 326 -2.53 -0.54 19.88
N ILE A 327 -1.30 -0.48 20.42
CA ILE A 327 -0.78 0.72 21.10
C ILE A 327 -0.66 1.88 20.11
N ILE A 328 -0.11 1.67 18.91
CA ILE A 328 -0.01 2.72 17.88
C ILE A 328 -1.40 3.25 17.53
N ALA A 329 -2.37 2.35 17.31
CA ALA A 329 -3.74 2.74 16.98
C ALA A 329 -4.43 3.46 18.15
N LEU A 330 -4.17 3.04 19.40
CA LEU A 330 -4.70 3.69 20.60
C LEU A 330 -4.16 5.12 20.73
N CYS A 331 -2.87 5.33 20.49
CA CYS A 331 -2.29 6.69 20.46
C CYS A 331 -3.00 7.55 19.40
N GLY A 332 -3.25 6.99 18.22
CA GLY A 332 -4.03 7.66 17.17
C GLY A 332 -5.47 7.96 17.62
N THR A 333 -6.15 7.01 18.26
CA THR A 333 -7.50 7.22 18.81
C THR A 333 -7.52 8.38 19.80
N VAL A 334 -6.55 8.45 20.71
CA VAL A 334 -6.42 9.55 21.69
C VAL A 334 -6.24 10.90 21.00
N ILE A 335 -5.39 10.97 19.95
CA ILE A 335 -5.19 12.20 19.15
C ILE A 335 -6.52 12.64 18.51
N PHE A 336 -7.26 11.73 17.88
CA PHE A 336 -8.54 12.05 17.24
C PHE A 336 -9.64 12.41 18.24
N TRP A 337 -9.54 11.92 19.48
CA TRP A 337 -10.48 12.24 20.56
C TRP A 337 -10.21 13.59 21.19
N CYS A 338 -8.93 13.90 21.45
CA CYS A 338 -8.52 15.13 22.12
C CYS A 338 -8.51 16.35 21.18
N PHE A 339 -8.11 16.14 19.91
CA PHE A 339 -7.85 17.22 18.97
C PHE A 339 -8.66 17.14 17.66
N PRO A 340 -9.94 16.70 17.66
CA PRO A 340 -10.70 16.52 16.42
C PRO A 340 -10.91 17.83 15.64
N GLY A 341 -11.15 18.94 16.35
CA GLY A 341 -11.34 20.26 15.75
C GLY A 341 -10.07 20.76 15.06
N GLN A 342 -8.91 20.63 15.71
CA GLN A 342 -7.63 21.03 15.16
C GLN A 342 -7.28 20.21 13.91
N LEU A 343 -7.54 18.88 13.93
CA LEU A 343 -7.33 18.02 12.79
C LEU A 343 -8.17 18.43 11.58
N LEU A 344 -9.42 18.82 11.79
CA LEU A 344 -10.29 19.30 10.72
C LEU A 344 -9.87 20.70 10.24
N GLN A 345 -9.45 21.58 11.14
CA GLN A 345 -8.98 22.93 10.80
C GLN A 345 -7.72 22.92 9.92
N LEU A 346 -6.86 21.88 10.00
CA LEU A 346 -5.74 21.71 9.06
C LEU A 346 -6.18 21.67 7.59
N PHE A 347 -7.45 21.31 7.35
CA PHE A 347 -8.07 21.28 6.02
C PHE A 347 -9.04 22.42 5.78
N SER A 348 -8.95 23.51 6.55
CA SER A 348 -9.82 24.68 6.42
C SER A 348 -11.30 24.34 6.52
N ALA A 349 -11.67 23.46 7.47
CA ALA A 349 -13.04 23.00 7.67
C ALA A 349 -13.99 24.15 8.01
N SER A 350 -15.16 24.19 7.34
CA SER A 350 -16.23 25.15 7.63
C SER A 350 -16.87 24.88 8.99
N SER A 351 -17.62 25.86 9.52
CA SER A 351 -18.34 25.69 10.79
C SER A 351 -19.33 24.53 10.75
N GLU A 352 -20.01 24.32 9.62
CA GLU A 352 -20.93 23.20 9.40
C GLU A 352 -20.17 21.86 9.44
N MET A 353 -19.01 21.79 8.77
CA MET A 353 -18.16 20.59 8.79
C MET A 353 -17.62 20.30 10.19
N LEU A 354 -17.29 21.30 11.00
CA LEU A 354 -16.86 21.10 12.38
C LEU A 354 -17.99 20.53 13.25
N LEU A 355 -19.21 21.02 13.11
CA LEU A 355 -20.37 20.51 13.85
C LEU A 355 -20.64 19.03 13.54
N LEU A 356 -20.55 18.62 12.28
CA LEU A 356 -20.75 17.24 11.88
C LEU A 356 -19.50 16.38 12.18
N GLY A 357 -18.32 16.91 11.92
CA GLY A 357 -17.09 16.14 11.87
C GLY A 357 -16.47 15.86 13.24
N ILE A 358 -16.58 16.76 14.22
CA ILE A 358 -16.01 16.54 15.56
C ILE A 358 -16.63 15.31 16.23
N PRO A 359 -17.96 15.17 16.32
CA PRO A 359 -18.57 13.95 16.86
C PRO A 359 -18.23 12.71 16.03
N ALA A 360 -18.26 12.84 14.69
CA ALA A 360 -17.95 11.75 13.77
C ALA A 360 -16.54 11.21 13.98
N LEU A 361 -15.50 12.08 14.05
CA LEU A 361 -14.13 11.65 14.30
C LEU A 361 -13.98 10.93 15.63
N ARG A 362 -14.64 11.40 16.68
CA ARG A 362 -14.61 10.74 17.99
C ARG A 362 -15.26 9.37 17.96
N ILE A 363 -16.40 9.23 17.26
CA ILE A 363 -17.08 7.95 17.12
C ILE A 363 -16.21 6.99 16.32
N ILE A 364 -15.78 7.37 15.12
CA ILE A 364 -15.07 6.47 14.22
C ILE A 364 -13.71 6.05 14.80
N SER A 365 -12.98 6.95 15.46
CA SER A 365 -11.62 6.67 15.94
C SER A 365 -11.52 5.55 16.95
N ILE A 366 -12.59 5.25 17.70
CA ILE A 366 -12.63 4.11 18.64
C ILE A 366 -12.41 2.78 17.90
N SER A 367 -12.82 2.69 16.64
CA SER A 367 -12.63 1.48 15.83
C SER A 367 -11.19 1.27 15.33
N PHE A 368 -10.29 2.26 15.47
CA PHE A 368 -8.92 2.17 14.94
C PHE A 368 -8.11 1.02 15.52
N VAL A 369 -8.30 0.69 16.80
CA VAL A 369 -7.62 -0.45 17.42
C VAL A 369 -8.06 -1.76 16.76
N MET A 370 -9.35 -1.91 16.47
CA MET A 370 -9.88 -3.10 15.79
C MET A 370 -9.38 -3.18 14.35
N SER A 371 -9.34 -2.04 13.63
CA SER A 371 -8.73 -1.95 12.30
C SER A 371 -7.28 -2.39 12.30
N ALA A 372 -6.49 -1.93 13.27
CA ALA A 372 -5.07 -2.29 13.39
C ALA A 372 -4.89 -3.80 13.57
N ILE A 373 -5.66 -4.40 14.47
CA ILE A 373 -5.62 -5.85 14.70
C ILE A 373 -6.00 -6.61 13.42
N THR A 374 -7.07 -6.20 12.73
CA THR A 374 -7.51 -6.81 11.47
C THR A 374 -6.41 -6.77 10.43
N ILE A 375 -5.79 -5.60 10.21
CA ILE A 375 -4.71 -5.39 9.25
C ILE A 375 -3.50 -6.27 9.59
N LEU A 376 -3.07 -6.28 10.85
CA LEU A 376 -1.90 -7.04 11.28
C LEU A 376 -2.12 -8.56 11.25
N CYS A 377 -3.32 -9.04 11.57
CA CYS A 377 -3.71 -10.44 11.36
C CYS A 377 -3.61 -10.82 9.88
N GLY A 378 -4.02 -9.93 8.98
CA GLY A 378 -3.91 -10.12 7.54
C GLY A 378 -2.46 -10.24 7.07
N TYR A 379 -1.57 -9.33 7.50
CA TYR A 379 -0.15 -9.39 7.17
C TYR A 379 0.54 -10.63 7.76
N PHE A 380 0.23 -10.99 8.99
CA PHE A 380 0.73 -12.20 9.62
C PHE A 380 0.34 -13.45 8.83
N SER A 381 -0.93 -13.58 8.45
CA SER A 381 -1.43 -14.70 7.65
C SER A 381 -0.81 -14.73 6.25
N SER A 382 -0.56 -13.55 5.65
CA SER A 382 0.16 -13.43 4.38
C SER A 382 1.59 -13.95 4.48
N GLY A 383 2.28 -13.69 5.61
CA GLY A 383 3.61 -14.25 5.90
C GLY A 383 3.60 -15.78 5.98
N LEU A 384 2.50 -16.38 6.46
CA LEU A 384 2.29 -17.84 6.45
C LEU A 384 1.87 -18.40 5.08
N GLY A 385 1.79 -17.56 4.05
CA GLY A 385 1.36 -17.95 2.71
C GLY A 385 -0.15 -17.98 2.50
N ASN A 386 -0.94 -17.42 3.41
CA ASN A 386 -2.40 -17.36 3.32
C ASN A 386 -2.88 -15.90 3.22
N GLY A 387 -3.02 -15.39 1.99
CA GLY A 387 -3.54 -14.04 1.74
C GLY A 387 -5.06 -13.92 1.83
N ILE A 388 -5.80 -15.04 1.78
CA ILE A 388 -7.27 -15.04 1.75
C ILE A 388 -7.85 -14.42 3.03
N ILE A 389 -7.25 -14.71 4.19
CA ILE A 389 -7.70 -14.15 5.47
C ILE A 389 -7.67 -12.62 5.43
N ASN A 390 -6.62 -12.04 4.86
CA ASN A 390 -6.48 -10.60 4.70
C ASN A 390 -7.56 -10.01 3.78
N MET A 391 -7.76 -10.64 2.62
CA MET A 391 -8.77 -10.20 1.64
C MET A 391 -10.19 -10.27 2.21
N VAL A 392 -10.56 -11.38 2.86
CA VAL A 392 -11.90 -11.57 3.42
C VAL A 392 -12.12 -10.59 4.59
N GLY A 393 -11.11 -10.41 5.46
CA GLY A 393 -11.18 -9.39 6.52
C GLY A 393 -11.42 -7.98 5.98
N ALA A 394 -10.71 -7.61 4.90
CA ALA A 394 -10.92 -6.34 4.23
C ALA A 394 -12.32 -6.24 3.57
N ALA A 395 -12.80 -7.30 2.93
CA ALA A 395 -14.14 -7.34 2.34
C ALA A 395 -15.25 -7.17 3.40
N ILE A 396 -15.14 -7.88 4.51
CA ILE A 396 -16.09 -7.78 5.63
C ILE A 396 -16.13 -6.33 6.13
N ARG A 397 -14.99 -5.74 6.46
CA ARG A 397 -14.94 -4.43 7.10
C ARG A 397 -15.29 -3.28 6.15
N GLN A 398 -15.01 -3.38 4.84
CA GLN A 398 -15.14 -2.27 3.91
C GLN A 398 -16.39 -2.35 3.03
N LEU A 399 -16.79 -3.52 2.55
CA LEU A 399 -17.91 -3.68 1.64
C LEU A 399 -19.11 -4.37 2.28
N ILE A 400 -18.90 -5.54 2.88
CA ILE A 400 -20.00 -6.42 3.29
C ILE A 400 -20.78 -5.80 4.47
N LEU A 401 -20.08 -5.15 5.40
CA LEU A 401 -20.73 -4.58 6.59
C LEU A 401 -20.78 -3.06 6.58
N LEU A 402 -19.65 -2.36 6.29
CA LEU A 402 -19.62 -0.90 6.38
C LEU A 402 -20.69 -0.25 5.48
N VAL A 403 -20.72 -0.64 4.22
CA VAL A 403 -21.61 -0.01 3.23
C VAL A 403 -23.09 -0.23 3.57
N PRO A 404 -23.59 -1.45 3.82
CA PRO A 404 -24.98 -1.66 4.18
C PRO A 404 -25.36 -1.03 5.53
N CYS A 405 -24.50 -1.18 6.56
CA CYS A 405 -24.78 -0.60 7.87
C CYS A 405 -24.83 0.94 7.82
N LEU A 406 -23.89 1.57 7.10
CA LEU A 406 -23.88 3.01 6.92
C LEU A 406 -25.17 3.49 6.23
N TRP A 407 -25.56 2.84 5.16
CA TRP A 407 -26.79 3.17 4.43
C TRP A 407 -28.04 3.01 5.30
N ILE A 408 -28.16 1.89 6.04
CA ILE A 408 -29.27 1.60 6.93
C ILE A 408 -29.36 2.65 8.06
N PHE A 409 -28.24 2.93 8.73
CA PHE A 409 -28.21 3.87 9.85
C PHE A 409 -28.51 5.29 9.42
N ILE A 410 -28.01 5.73 8.28
CA ILE A 410 -28.34 7.05 7.72
C ILE A 410 -29.84 7.15 7.42
N LYS A 411 -30.44 6.10 6.85
CA LYS A 411 -31.89 6.07 6.53
C LYS A 411 -32.80 6.08 7.76
N ILE A 412 -32.40 5.37 8.81
CA ILE A 412 -33.25 5.21 10.00
C ILE A 412 -33.06 6.38 10.99
N SER A 413 -31.83 6.80 11.21
CA SER A 413 -31.48 7.68 12.35
C SER A 413 -30.64 8.89 11.95
N GLY A 414 -30.45 9.11 10.65
CA GLY A 414 -29.67 10.23 10.13
C GLY A 414 -28.15 10.00 10.19
N ILE A 415 -27.40 10.97 9.64
CA ILE A 415 -25.96 10.88 9.46
C ILE A 415 -25.17 10.73 10.77
N SER A 416 -25.66 11.35 11.86
CA SER A 416 -25.00 11.30 13.16
C SER A 416 -24.82 9.87 13.66
N HIS A 417 -25.78 8.99 13.39
CA HIS A 417 -25.72 7.58 13.75
C HIS A 417 -25.05 6.72 12.67
N GLY A 418 -24.93 7.21 11.44
CA GLY A 418 -24.25 6.51 10.36
C GLY A 418 -22.82 6.11 10.71
N TRP A 419 -22.11 6.92 11.49
CA TRP A 419 -20.72 6.68 11.86
C TRP A 419 -20.50 5.45 12.76
N TYR A 420 -21.54 4.97 13.47
CA TYR A 420 -21.45 3.72 14.24
C TYR A 420 -21.33 2.47 13.34
N ALA A 421 -21.62 2.58 12.05
CA ALA A 421 -21.40 1.50 11.08
C ALA A 421 -19.92 1.05 11.04
N PHE A 422 -18.98 1.97 11.28
CA PHE A 422 -17.56 1.67 11.37
C PHE A 422 -17.25 0.71 12.52
N TRP A 423 -17.89 0.88 13.67
CA TRP A 423 -17.68 -0.03 14.80
C TRP A 423 -18.12 -1.45 14.50
N ILE A 424 -19.34 -1.60 13.97
CA ILE A 424 -19.89 -2.91 13.67
C ILE A 424 -19.00 -3.62 12.66
N ALA A 425 -18.64 -2.92 11.58
CA ALA A 425 -17.82 -3.47 10.53
C ALA A 425 -16.43 -3.89 11.05
N GLU A 426 -15.77 -3.03 11.84
CA GLU A 426 -14.42 -3.30 12.35
C GLU A 426 -14.39 -4.36 13.45
N ILE A 427 -15.39 -4.40 14.35
CA ILE A 427 -15.49 -5.43 15.38
C ILE A 427 -15.65 -6.81 14.77
N ILE A 428 -16.57 -6.98 13.83
CA ILE A 428 -16.83 -8.27 13.18
C ILE A 428 -15.62 -8.71 12.34
N ALA A 429 -15.02 -7.80 11.59
CA ALA A 429 -13.81 -8.08 10.83
C ALA A 429 -12.62 -8.46 11.74
N CYS A 430 -12.49 -7.79 12.88
CA CYS A 430 -11.46 -8.09 13.87
C CYS A 430 -11.65 -9.49 14.47
N ILE A 431 -12.86 -9.84 14.87
CA ILE A 431 -13.18 -11.17 15.38
C ILE A 431 -12.86 -12.24 14.32
N TYR A 432 -13.30 -12.05 13.08
CA TYR A 432 -13.02 -12.96 11.98
C TYR A 432 -11.49 -13.12 11.75
N SER A 433 -10.79 -12.01 11.56
CA SER A 433 -9.36 -12.03 11.22
C SER A 433 -8.51 -12.60 12.36
N TYR A 434 -8.82 -12.23 13.61
CA TYR A 434 -8.14 -12.78 14.77
C TYR A 434 -8.38 -14.28 14.92
N TYR A 435 -9.64 -14.72 14.84
CA TYR A 435 -10.01 -16.14 14.96
C TYR A 435 -9.34 -16.99 13.89
N MET A 436 -9.42 -16.56 12.61
CA MET A 436 -8.87 -17.33 11.49
C MET A 436 -7.33 -17.36 11.53
N SER A 437 -6.68 -16.25 11.84
CA SER A 437 -5.21 -16.19 11.97
C SER A 437 -4.72 -17.01 13.17
N HIS A 438 -5.44 -16.96 14.29
CA HIS A 438 -5.10 -17.76 15.48
C HIS A 438 -5.33 -19.25 15.24
N LYS A 439 -6.41 -19.63 14.54
CA LYS A 439 -6.65 -21.03 14.11
C LYS A 439 -5.52 -21.52 13.21
N LEU A 440 -5.10 -20.69 12.23
CA LEU A 440 -3.98 -21.01 11.34
C LEU A 440 -2.69 -21.21 12.15
N LEU A 441 -2.39 -20.32 13.08
CA LEU A 441 -1.23 -20.42 13.99
C LEU A 441 -1.27 -21.73 14.81
N LYS A 442 -2.41 -22.06 15.39
CA LYS A 442 -2.58 -23.32 16.15
C LYS A 442 -2.39 -24.57 15.31
N THR A 443 -2.84 -24.56 14.04
CA THR A 443 -2.70 -25.70 13.13
C THR A 443 -1.24 -25.94 12.76
N ILE A 444 -0.45 -24.88 12.65
CA ILE A 444 0.97 -24.94 12.30
C ILE A 444 1.82 -25.39 13.50
N CYS A 445 1.42 -25.03 14.71
CA CYS A 445 2.15 -25.33 15.95
C CYS A 445 1.82 -26.70 16.56
N LYS A 446 0.89 -27.45 15.95
CA LYS A 446 0.62 -28.88 16.24
C LYS A 446 1.53 -29.77 15.39
#